data_ac769172af987f836e537b34d6ebe0bf
#
_entry.id   ac769172af987f836e537b34d6ebe0bf
#
_cell.length_a   1.000
_cell.length_b   1.000
_cell.length_c   1.000
_cell.angle_alpha   90.00
_cell.angle_beta   90.00
_cell.angle_gamma   90.00
#
_symmetry.space_group_name_H-M   'P 1'
#
loop_
_entity.id
_entity.type
_entity.pdbx_description
1 polymer ?
#
loop_
_entity_poly.entity_id
_entity_poly.type
_entity_poly.pdbx_seq_one_letter_code
_entity_poly.pdbx_strand_id
1 'polypeptide(L)'
;MKLRTKVQLFLSLMMIIVILLVNSGVYFLYENRVSNNEVSRVKEDAVAIMEALAKHDEINMDISQLLKAFLPANGMIRIIDETNYPIQNFTKDGSYLNWPFEYTDKEITSINKSGEIPYVQVSLPVIWNDGSIVTLQVSEALYSMDDALDRLQVVLLITSLFMVIPAVLSGIFIARYVTTPIKRLTNEINKNPINGKWEKITAHNNNKDEIADMQQAYNHMIDRIDENMTKQIRFVSDASHELKTPLSVITSYAELLQRRGKQRPEIFDESVEAILSEAGRMKHLTEQMLMLAKNEAIENVRFEPVDISQMVRDVVRSLTLAYKREIHYYDMIEQSLTVSADEQKMNQAIYILVDNACKYSDREINIYIEEKDKQLLISVQDFGDGLSKEEQEFIFDRFFRVDKARSRKAGGTGLGLAICKAIVEAHGGKISIESRLNEGSTFTIHLPK
;
A
#
# COMPACT_ATOMS: atom_id res chain seq x y z
N MET A 1 8.90 4.24 23.12
CA MET A 1 10.07 3.56 22.49
C MET A 1 10.15 3.97 21.03
N LYS A 2 11.35 4.28 20.52
CA LYS A 2 11.57 4.60 19.10
C LYS A 2 11.40 3.33 18.24
N LEU A 3 10.94 3.50 16.99
CA LEU A 3 10.74 2.37 16.04
C LEU A 3 11.95 1.44 15.95
N ARG A 4 13.16 2.02 15.88
CA ARG A 4 14.43 1.29 15.89
C ARG A 4 14.52 0.30 17.04
N THR A 5 14.22 0.73 18.27
CA THR A 5 14.32 -0.09 19.47
C THR A 5 13.25 -1.19 19.50
N LYS A 6 12.03 -0.90 18.98
CA LYS A 6 10.97 -1.91 18.87
C LYS A 6 11.35 -3.02 17.91
N VAL A 7 11.83 -2.68 16.72
CA VAL A 7 12.28 -3.65 15.71
C VAL A 7 13.45 -4.48 16.21
N GLN A 8 14.44 -3.85 16.84
CA GLN A 8 15.59 -4.55 17.39
C GLN A 8 15.20 -5.53 18.51
N LEU A 9 14.33 -5.10 19.44
CA LEU A 9 13.84 -5.98 20.51
C LEU A 9 13.03 -7.15 19.97
N PHE A 10 12.14 -6.89 19.00
CA PHE A 10 11.33 -7.93 18.40
C PHE A 10 12.20 -9.00 17.72
N LEU A 11 13.16 -8.59 16.89
CA LEU A 11 14.09 -9.51 16.22
C LEU A 11 14.95 -10.29 17.20
N SER A 12 15.49 -9.62 18.24
CA SER A 12 16.29 -10.29 19.26
C SER A 12 15.47 -11.31 20.05
N LEU A 13 14.24 -10.97 20.44
CA LEU A 13 13.35 -11.87 21.15
C LEU A 13 12.97 -13.07 20.28
N MET A 14 12.60 -12.83 19.01
CA MET A 14 12.28 -13.90 18.06
C MET A 14 13.45 -14.86 17.86
N MET A 15 14.68 -14.32 17.75
CA MET A 15 15.89 -15.12 17.60
C MET A 15 16.16 -15.98 18.83
N ILE A 16 16.00 -15.42 20.05
CA ILE A 16 16.14 -16.18 21.30
C ILE A 16 15.13 -17.33 21.36
N ILE A 17 13.87 -17.08 21.01
CA ILE A 17 12.82 -18.11 20.97
C ILE A 17 13.20 -19.25 19.99
N VAL A 18 13.67 -18.89 18.79
CA VAL A 18 14.11 -19.88 17.79
C VAL A 18 15.27 -20.71 18.30
N ILE A 19 16.29 -20.08 18.92
CA ILE A 19 17.45 -20.78 19.48
C ILE A 19 16.99 -21.76 20.56
N LEU A 20 16.11 -21.34 21.49
CA LEU A 20 15.57 -22.20 22.53
C LEU A 20 14.79 -23.39 21.97
N LEU A 21 13.95 -23.18 20.97
CA LEU A 21 13.17 -24.25 20.31
C LEU A 21 14.09 -25.26 19.63
N VAL A 22 15.09 -24.77 18.86
CA VAL A 22 16.06 -25.64 18.18
C VAL A 22 16.88 -26.45 19.18
N ASN A 23 17.41 -25.79 20.21
CA ASN A 23 18.21 -26.49 21.23
C ASN A 23 17.38 -27.54 21.98
N SER A 24 16.17 -27.20 22.38
CA SER A 24 15.26 -28.14 23.02
C SER A 24 14.96 -29.34 22.13
N GLY A 25 14.68 -29.08 20.84
CA GLY A 25 14.44 -30.14 19.86
C GLY A 25 15.65 -31.05 19.65
N VAL A 26 16.85 -30.46 19.50
CA VAL A 26 18.11 -31.23 19.33
C VAL A 26 18.40 -32.05 20.56
N TYR A 27 18.25 -31.45 21.76
CA TYR A 27 18.47 -32.17 23.03
C TYR A 27 17.52 -33.38 23.15
N PHE A 28 16.23 -33.17 22.95
CA PHE A 28 15.23 -34.24 23.04
C PHE A 28 15.45 -35.36 22.04
N LEU A 29 15.75 -35.03 20.79
CA LEU A 29 16.01 -36.04 19.73
C LEU A 29 17.29 -36.83 20.04
N TYR A 30 18.32 -36.15 20.54
CA TYR A 30 19.58 -36.80 20.86
C TYR A 30 19.43 -37.72 22.09
N GLU A 31 18.78 -37.26 23.18
CA GLU A 31 18.47 -38.06 24.36
C GLU A 31 17.73 -39.32 23.98
N ASN A 32 16.64 -39.21 23.19
CA ASN A 32 15.86 -40.34 22.76
C ASN A 32 16.69 -41.34 21.91
N ARG A 33 17.55 -40.82 21.03
CA ARG A 33 18.40 -41.67 20.19
C ARG A 33 19.46 -42.42 21.01
N VAL A 34 20.15 -41.73 21.89
CA VAL A 34 21.18 -42.36 22.75
C VAL A 34 20.54 -43.40 23.67
N SER A 35 19.41 -43.06 24.30
CA SER A 35 18.64 -43.95 25.16
C SER A 35 18.25 -45.25 24.42
N ASN A 36 17.68 -45.13 23.22
CA ASN A 36 17.29 -46.31 22.42
C ASN A 36 18.49 -47.16 21.99
N ASN A 37 19.60 -46.55 21.68
CA ASN A 37 20.83 -47.27 21.31
C ASN A 37 21.39 -48.06 22.49
N GLU A 38 21.42 -47.47 23.71
CA GLU A 38 21.90 -48.14 24.91
C GLU A 38 20.95 -49.31 25.31
N VAL A 39 19.62 -49.10 25.21
CA VAL A 39 18.63 -50.16 25.41
C VAL A 39 18.89 -51.33 24.48
N SER A 40 19.06 -51.05 23.17
CA SER A 40 19.33 -52.09 22.18
C SER A 40 20.61 -52.84 22.44
N ARG A 41 21.69 -52.14 22.88
CA ARG A 41 22.97 -52.77 23.22
C ARG A 41 22.83 -53.71 24.41
N VAL A 42 22.21 -53.25 25.51
CA VAL A 42 22.04 -54.10 26.73
C VAL A 42 21.13 -55.30 26.41
N LYS A 43 20.14 -55.14 25.54
CA LYS A 43 19.29 -56.22 25.07
C LYS A 43 20.09 -57.26 24.27
N GLU A 44 20.93 -56.83 23.32
CA GLU A 44 21.81 -57.70 22.53
C GLU A 44 22.76 -58.48 23.48
N ASP A 45 23.36 -57.79 24.45
CA ASP A 45 24.20 -58.42 25.45
C ASP A 45 23.45 -59.48 26.29
N ALA A 46 22.21 -59.18 26.71
CA ALA A 46 21.38 -60.12 27.48
C ALA A 46 20.98 -61.34 26.62
N VAL A 47 20.68 -61.15 25.32
CA VAL A 47 20.41 -62.27 24.40
C VAL A 47 21.67 -63.10 24.16
N ALA A 48 22.85 -62.50 24.05
CA ALA A 48 24.09 -63.25 23.93
C ALA A 48 24.41 -64.09 25.17
N ILE A 49 24.09 -63.57 26.39
CA ILE A 49 24.20 -64.34 27.61
C ILE A 49 23.23 -65.54 27.63
N MET A 50 21.95 -65.30 27.20
CA MET A 50 20.94 -66.34 27.12
C MET A 50 21.38 -67.46 26.16
N GLU A 51 21.90 -67.09 24.95
CA GLU A 51 22.43 -68.08 23.98
C GLU A 51 23.64 -68.84 24.51
N ALA A 52 24.52 -68.17 25.25
CA ALA A 52 25.69 -68.80 25.87
C ALA A 52 25.27 -69.78 26.99
N LEU A 53 24.26 -69.43 27.79
CA LEU A 53 23.69 -70.33 28.81
C LEU A 53 23.04 -71.56 28.18
N ALA A 54 22.33 -71.41 27.07
CA ALA A 54 21.69 -72.54 26.36
C ALA A 54 22.73 -73.52 25.78
N LYS A 55 23.95 -73.13 25.53
CA LYS A 55 25.03 -73.95 24.97
C LYS A 55 26.08 -74.40 26.02
N HIS A 56 25.89 -74.05 27.29
CA HIS A 56 26.93 -74.23 28.31
C HIS A 56 27.34 -75.71 28.56
N ASP A 57 26.39 -76.68 28.41
CA ASP A 57 26.65 -78.08 28.53
C ASP A 57 27.63 -78.61 27.47
N GLU A 58 27.66 -77.99 26.28
CA GLU A 58 28.59 -78.35 25.22
C GLU A 58 30.03 -77.82 25.47
N ILE A 59 30.15 -76.76 26.28
CA ILE A 59 31.40 -76.01 26.50
C ILE A 59 32.18 -76.49 27.74
N ASN A 60 31.51 -77.30 28.61
CA ASN A 60 32.05 -77.83 29.86
C ASN A 60 32.64 -76.72 30.81
N MET A 61 31.99 -75.57 30.85
CA MET A 61 32.35 -74.38 31.67
C MET A 61 31.35 -74.20 32.79
N ASP A 62 31.83 -73.83 33.99
CA ASP A 62 30.96 -73.47 35.08
C ASP A 62 30.13 -72.21 34.75
N ILE A 63 28.79 -72.26 34.95
CA ILE A 63 27.86 -71.18 34.70
C ILE A 63 28.29 -69.89 35.36
N SER A 64 28.79 -70.01 36.63
CA SER A 64 29.28 -68.82 37.36
C SER A 64 30.49 -68.14 36.64
N GLN A 65 31.34 -68.92 35.99
CA GLN A 65 32.45 -68.39 35.21
C GLN A 65 31.98 -67.71 33.92
N LEU A 66 31.00 -68.31 33.24
CA LEU A 66 30.40 -67.80 32.03
C LEU A 66 29.68 -66.49 32.31
N LEU A 67 28.82 -66.41 33.33
CA LEU A 67 28.14 -65.17 33.68
C LEU A 67 29.07 -64.03 34.14
N LYS A 68 30.21 -64.39 34.81
CA LYS A 68 31.25 -63.44 35.16
C LYS A 68 31.97 -62.85 33.92
N ALA A 69 32.11 -63.68 32.86
CA ALA A 69 32.77 -63.21 31.60
C ALA A 69 31.90 -62.18 30.87
N PHE A 70 30.60 -62.28 30.94
CA PHE A 70 29.65 -61.34 30.34
C PHE A 70 29.23 -60.19 31.26
N LEU A 71 29.77 -60.12 32.49
CA LEU A 71 29.39 -59.10 33.45
C LEU A 71 29.67 -57.69 32.96
N PRO A 72 28.64 -56.81 32.80
CA PRO A 72 28.80 -55.43 32.41
C PRO A 72 29.78 -54.69 33.33
N ALA A 73 30.53 -53.75 32.80
CA ALA A 73 31.50 -52.99 33.59
C ALA A 73 30.86 -52.20 34.73
N ASN A 74 29.69 -51.63 34.45
CA ASN A 74 28.92 -50.79 35.38
C ASN A 74 27.50 -51.33 35.56
N GLY A 75 27.40 -52.64 35.85
CA GLY A 75 26.09 -53.26 35.93
C GLY A 75 26.10 -54.55 36.77
N MET A 76 25.06 -55.31 36.62
CA MET A 76 24.87 -56.58 37.28
C MET A 76 24.10 -57.56 36.40
N ILE A 77 24.35 -58.85 36.64
CA ILE A 77 23.56 -59.96 36.15
C ILE A 77 22.92 -60.64 37.35
N ARG A 78 21.63 -60.88 37.28
CA ARG A 78 20.85 -61.58 38.32
C ARG A 78 20.04 -62.69 37.72
N ILE A 79 19.98 -63.83 38.42
CA ILE A 79 19.12 -64.95 38.10
C ILE A 79 18.05 -64.99 39.16
N ILE A 80 16.77 -64.97 38.78
CA ILE A 80 15.61 -64.89 39.67
C ILE A 80 14.69 -66.07 39.39
N ASP A 81 14.29 -66.79 40.47
CA ASP A 81 13.38 -67.89 40.34
C ASP A 81 11.88 -67.46 40.35
N GLU A 82 11.00 -68.40 40.11
CA GLU A 82 9.55 -68.14 40.08
C GLU A 82 8.95 -67.69 41.43
N THR A 83 9.69 -67.89 42.55
CA THR A 83 9.33 -67.36 43.85
C THR A 83 9.77 -65.93 44.11
N ASN A 84 10.33 -65.28 43.08
CA ASN A 84 10.89 -63.95 43.12
C ASN A 84 12.14 -63.87 44.07
N TYR A 85 12.90 -64.98 44.18
CA TYR A 85 14.14 -65.06 44.95
C TYR A 85 15.37 -64.99 44.01
N PRO A 86 16.38 -64.17 44.32
CA PRO A 86 17.60 -64.10 43.48
C PRO A 86 18.51 -65.29 43.79
N ILE A 87 18.56 -66.26 42.88
CA ILE A 87 19.39 -67.44 43.01
C ILE A 87 20.89 -67.06 42.94
N GLN A 88 21.26 -66.20 42.01
CA GLN A 88 22.61 -65.73 41.81
C GLN A 88 22.63 -64.26 41.49
N ASN A 89 23.65 -63.52 41.98
CA ASN A 89 23.89 -62.13 41.72
C ASN A 89 25.36 -61.97 41.36
N PHE A 90 25.66 -61.33 40.21
CA PHE A 90 27.00 -60.99 39.77
C PHE A 90 27.09 -59.49 39.55
N THR A 91 27.98 -58.84 40.28
CA THR A 91 28.26 -57.42 40.14
C THR A 91 29.66 -57.11 40.64
N LYS A 92 30.27 -56.06 40.14
CA LYS A 92 31.54 -55.52 40.65
C LYS A 92 31.34 -54.47 41.73
N ASP A 93 30.15 -53.86 41.77
CA ASP A 93 29.80 -52.80 42.73
C ASP A 93 28.54 -53.23 43.53
N GLY A 94 28.69 -53.33 44.87
CA GLY A 94 27.61 -53.71 45.77
C GLY A 94 26.45 -52.75 45.80
N SER A 95 26.60 -51.54 45.33
CA SER A 95 25.48 -50.55 45.22
C SER A 95 24.36 -51.01 44.30
N TYR A 96 24.67 -51.75 43.25
CA TYR A 96 23.71 -52.29 42.28
C TYR A 96 22.82 -53.39 42.82
N LEU A 97 23.20 -54.02 43.92
CA LEU A 97 22.40 -55.07 44.60
C LEU A 97 21.01 -54.55 45.06
N ASN A 98 20.94 -53.26 45.31
CA ASN A 98 19.70 -52.58 45.74
C ASN A 98 18.74 -52.27 44.59
N TRP A 99 19.14 -52.55 43.33
CA TRP A 99 18.26 -52.32 42.21
C TRP A 99 17.09 -53.25 42.24
N PRO A 100 15.85 -52.79 41.86
CA PRO A 100 14.63 -53.61 41.88
C PRO A 100 14.80 -54.82 40.95
N PHE A 101 14.13 -55.92 41.31
CA PHE A 101 14.10 -57.10 40.52
C PHE A 101 12.69 -57.74 40.66
N GLU A 102 12.28 -58.44 39.61
CA GLU A 102 11.02 -59.11 39.54
C GLU A 102 11.15 -60.34 38.62
N TYR A 103 10.54 -61.47 39.04
CA TYR A 103 10.42 -62.62 38.14
C TYR A 103 9.51 -62.30 36.98
N THR A 104 9.88 -62.72 35.81
CA THR A 104 9.06 -62.60 34.61
C THR A 104 9.28 -63.76 33.65
N ASP A 105 8.18 -64.28 33.09
CA ASP A 105 8.17 -65.26 32.03
C ASP A 105 8.16 -64.64 30.62
N LYS A 106 8.30 -63.32 30.53
CA LYS A 106 8.30 -62.50 29.29
C LYS A 106 9.52 -61.61 29.24
N GLU A 107 9.89 -61.23 28.01
CA GLU A 107 10.87 -60.21 27.81
C GLU A 107 10.34 -58.85 28.29
N ILE A 108 11.04 -58.24 29.24
CA ILE A 108 10.75 -56.88 29.73
C ILE A 108 12.02 -56.06 29.63
N THR A 109 11.91 -54.89 29.02
CA THR A 109 12.97 -53.92 28.99
C THR A 109 12.48 -52.61 29.55
N SER A 110 13.19 -52.07 30.53
CA SER A 110 12.83 -50.78 31.19
C SER A 110 14.06 -49.95 31.43
N ILE A 111 13.87 -48.62 31.41
CA ILE A 111 14.85 -47.65 31.88
C ILE A 111 14.35 -47.14 33.21
N ASN A 112 15.17 -47.30 34.23
CA ASN A 112 14.87 -46.91 35.60
C ASN A 112 15.90 -45.93 36.12
N LYS A 113 15.63 -45.28 37.25
CA LYS A 113 16.60 -44.43 37.94
C LYS A 113 16.82 -44.94 39.35
N SER A 114 18.07 -45.02 39.78
CA SER A 114 18.47 -45.24 41.15
C SER A 114 19.24 -44.05 41.67
N GLY A 115 18.59 -43.17 42.43
CA GLY A 115 19.14 -41.85 42.73
C GLY A 115 19.17 -40.99 41.45
N GLU A 116 20.34 -40.46 41.12
CA GLU A 116 20.54 -39.67 39.90
C GLU A 116 20.99 -40.48 38.67
N ILE A 117 21.35 -41.77 38.88
CA ILE A 117 21.93 -42.62 37.84
C ILE A 117 20.81 -43.36 37.07
N PRO A 118 20.61 -43.10 35.78
CA PRO A 118 19.77 -43.91 34.92
C PRO A 118 20.43 -45.28 34.66
N TYR A 119 19.63 -46.32 34.59
CA TYR A 119 20.08 -47.64 34.20
C TYR A 119 19.03 -48.34 33.35
N VAL A 120 19.51 -49.19 32.44
CA VAL A 120 18.68 -50.08 31.63
C VAL A 120 18.60 -51.42 32.37
N GLN A 121 17.44 -52.01 32.37
CA GLN A 121 17.16 -53.33 32.88
C GLN A 121 16.47 -54.13 31.80
N VAL A 122 17.10 -55.25 31.43
CA VAL A 122 16.56 -56.26 30.51
C VAL A 122 16.36 -57.53 31.21
N SER A 123 15.13 -58.06 31.24
CA SER A 123 14.76 -59.34 31.85
C SER A 123 14.29 -60.29 30.74
N LEU A 124 14.92 -61.49 30.68
CA LEU A 124 14.63 -62.53 29.72
C LEU A 124 14.32 -63.85 30.43
N PRO A 125 13.31 -64.64 30.03
CA PRO A 125 13.11 -65.98 30.53
C PRO A 125 14.19 -66.93 29.96
N VAL A 126 14.79 -67.75 30.82
CA VAL A 126 15.84 -68.73 30.46
C VAL A 126 15.54 -70.03 31.12
N ILE A 127 15.83 -71.15 30.45
CA ILE A 127 15.75 -72.51 31.06
C ILE A 127 17.03 -72.70 31.89
N TRP A 128 16.83 -73.00 33.20
CA TRP A 128 17.92 -73.25 34.11
C TRP A 128 18.34 -74.74 34.10
N ASN A 129 19.45 -75.11 34.75
CA ASN A 129 20.05 -76.44 34.71
C ASN A 129 19.13 -77.56 35.25
N ASP A 130 18.18 -77.22 36.09
CA ASP A 130 17.19 -78.14 36.68
C ASP A 130 15.94 -78.27 35.78
N GLY A 131 15.87 -77.62 34.66
CA GLY A 131 14.72 -77.53 33.76
C GLY A 131 13.69 -76.47 34.11
N SER A 132 13.87 -75.76 35.23
CA SER A 132 12.97 -74.66 35.62
C SER A 132 13.16 -73.44 34.73
N ILE A 133 12.09 -72.62 34.64
CA ILE A 133 12.23 -71.29 33.93
C ILE A 133 12.61 -70.25 34.98
N VAL A 134 13.71 -69.57 34.75
CA VAL A 134 14.20 -68.47 35.59
C VAL A 134 14.28 -67.21 34.78
N THR A 135 14.30 -66.07 35.43
CA THR A 135 14.52 -64.80 34.78
C THR A 135 16.02 -64.40 34.83
N LEU A 136 16.62 -64.29 33.67
CA LEU A 136 17.91 -63.63 33.47
C LEU A 136 17.69 -62.10 33.44
N GLN A 137 18.13 -61.38 34.44
CA GLN A 137 18.06 -59.93 34.51
C GLN A 137 19.45 -59.35 34.31
N VAL A 138 19.61 -58.57 33.25
CA VAL A 138 20.85 -57.77 32.98
C VAL A 138 20.52 -56.34 33.23
N SER A 139 21.27 -55.69 34.10
CA SER A 139 21.06 -54.26 34.42
C SER A 139 22.38 -53.52 34.27
N GLU A 140 22.40 -52.36 33.57
CA GLU A 140 23.60 -51.58 33.36
C GLU A 140 23.31 -50.09 33.53
N ALA A 141 24.19 -49.42 34.28
CA ALA A 141 24.15 -47.97 34.51
C ALA A 141 24.54 -47.19 33.27
N LEU A 142 23.79 -46.16 32.93
CA LEU A 142 23.96 -45.37 31.71
C LEU A 142 24.90 -44.16 31.92
N TYR A 143 26.06 -44.31 32.57
CA TYR A 143 26.99 -43.21 32.75
C TYR A 143 27.49 -42.58 31.42
N SER A 144 27.66 -43.38 30.36
CA SER A 144 28.06 -42.92 29.04
C SER A 144 27.03 -42.01 28.42
N MET A 145 25.73 -42.28 28.71
CA MET A 145 24.61 -41.46 28.23
C MET A 145 24.62 -40.09 28.96
N ASP A 146 24.78 -40.05 30.25
CA ASP A 146 24.83 -38.79 31.03
C ASP A 146 25.99 -37.93 30.58
N ASP A 147 27.19 -38.49 30.45
CA ASP A 147 28.36 -37.78 29.95
C ASP A 147 28.16 -37.24 28.51
N ALA A 148 27.45 -37.98 27.68
CA ALA A 148 27.14 -37.52 26.31
C ALA A 148 26.14 -36.39 26.29
N LEU A 149 25.11 -36.43 27.13
CA LEU A 149 24.12 -35.38 27.29
C LEU A 149 24.72 -34.10 27.87
N ASP A 150 25.56 -34.21 28.88
CA ASP A 150 26.25 -33.07 29.47
C ASP A 150 27.17 -32.35 28.44
N ARG A 151 27.91 -33.14 27.66
CA ARG A 151 28.74 -32.59 26.56
C ARG A 151 27.89 -31.90 25.52
N LEU A 152 26.73 -32.48 25.14
CA LEU A 152 25.82 -31.84 24.22
C LEU A 152 25.27 -30.51 24.78
N GLN A 153 24.88 -30.43 26.04
CA GLN A 153 24.40 -29.22 26.68
C GLN A 153 25.46 -28.10 26.60
N VAL A 154 26.73 -28.40 26.91
CA VAL A 154 27.82 -27.42 26.81
C VAL A 154 28.01 -26.92 25.38
N VAL A 155 27.96 -27.83 24.39
CA VAL A 155 28.08 -27.48 22.97
C VAL A 155 26.88 -26.58 22.54
N LEU A 156 25.66 -26.93 22.92
CA LEU A 156 24.48 -26.15 22.63
C LEU A 156 24.52 -24.75 23.25
N LEU A 157 25.03 -24.64 24.48
CA LEU A 157 25.21 -23.38 25.19
C LEU A 157 26.22 -22.47 24.48
N ILE A 158 27.41 -23.03 24.12
CA ILE A 158 28.42 -22.29 23.38
C ILE A 158 27.93 -21.82 22.04
N THR A 159 27.26 -22.71 21.29
CA THR A 159 26.67 -22.39 19.96
C THR A 159 25.63 -21.29 20.07
N SER A 160 24.78 -21.36 21.12
CA SER A 160 23.78 -20.31 21.40
C SER A 160 24.44 -18.94 21.65
N LEU A 161 25.53 -18.93 22.41
CA LEU A 161 26.26 -17.68 22.65
C LEU A 161 26.83 -17.07 21.37
N PHE A 162 27.35 -17.91 20.46
CA PHE A 162 27.83 -17.45 19.14
C PHE A 162 26.71 -16.94 18.25
N MET A 163 25.49 -17.53 18.31
CA MET A 163 24.33 -17.07 17.54
C MET A 163 23.77 -15.71 17.97
N VAL A 164 24.06 -15.25 19.19
CA VAL A 164 23.68 -13.91 19.65
C VAL A 164 24.40 -12.81 18.87
N ILE A 165 25.63 -13.04 18.43
CA ILE A 165 26.43 -12.05 17.68
C ILE A 165 25.73 -11.63 16.37
N PRO A 166 25.37 -12.53 15.44
CA PRO A 166 24.62 -12.16 14.23
C PRO A 166 23.29 -11.49 14.53
N ALA A 167 22.59 -11.89 15.60
CA ALA A 167 21.32 -11.28 16.00
C ALA A 167 21.49 -9.79 16.35
N VAL A 168 22.51 -9.44 17.10
CA VAL A 168 22.84 -8.05 17.45
C VAL A 168 23.26 -7.26 16.19
N LEU A 169 24.12 -7.84 15.36
CA LEU A 169 24.59 -7.20 14.12
C LEU A 169 23.46 -6.94 13.14
N SER A 170 22.52 -7.89 12.97
CA SER A 170 21.34 -7.71 12.11
C SER A 170 20.46 -6.55 12.57
N GLY A 171 20.27 -6.39 13.87
CA GLY A 171 19.53 -5.25 14.44
C GLY A 171 20.18 -3.90 14.14
N ILE A 172 21.51 -3.81 14.20
CA ILE A 172 22.27 -2.61 13.84
C ILE A 172 22.15 -2.33 12.32
N PHE A 173 22.26 -3.37 11.50
CA PHE A 173 22.16 -3.28 10.06
C PHE A 173 20.77 -2.74 9.63
N ILE A 174 19.67 -3.35 10.10
CA ILE A 174 18.30 -2.89 9.81
C ILE A 174 18.08 -1.45 10.29
N ALA A 175 18.59 -1.11 11.49
CA ALA A 175 18.50 0.24 12.00
C ALA A 175 19.19 1.27 11.08
N ARG A 176 20.31 0.91 10.47
CA ARG A 176 21.11 1.81 9.63
C ARG A 176 20.57 1.92 8.21
N TYR A 177 20.15 0.80 7.62
CA TYR A 177 19.74 0.74 6.21
C TYR A 177 18.25 0.97 5.97
N VAL A 178 17.39 0.74 6.96
CA VAL A 178 15.94 0.91 6.83
C VAL A 178 15.42 2.08 7.67
N THR A 179 15.66 2.03 8.98
CA THR A 179 15.02 3.00 9.90
C THR A 179 15.60 4.40 9.77
N THR A 180 16.90 4.55 9.52
CA THR A 180 17.54 5.87 9.43
C THR A 180 17.11 6.64 8.17
N PRO A 181 17.10 6.06 6.96
CA PRO A 181 16.55 6.72 5.76
C PRO A 181 15.10 7.17 5.92
N ILE A 182 14.22 6.30 6.43
CA ILE A 182 12.80 6.64 6.67
C ILE A 182 12.69 7.83 7.63
N LYS A 183 13.48 7.84 8.70
CA LYS A 183 13.47 8.95 9.66
C LYS A 183 13.99 10.26 9.04
N ARG A 184 15.00 10.19 8.16
CA ARG A 184 15.49 11.36 7.42
C ARG A 184 14.39 11.90 6.52
N LEU A 185 13.75 11.03 5.73
CA LEU A 185 12.62 11.40 4.87
C LEU A 185 11.51 12.09 5.67
N THR A 186 11.09 11.49 6.79
CA THR A 186 10.07 12.09 7.69
C THR A 186 10.50 13.46 8.23
N ASN A 187 11.77 13.61 8.59
CA ASN A 187 12.27 14.88 9.10
C ASN A 187 12.33 15.95 8.00
N GLU A 188 12.71 15.60 6.78
CA GLU A 188 12.71 16.55 5.64
C GLU A 188 11.26 16.98 5.29
N ILE A 189 10.31 16.03 5.27
CA ILE A 189 8.88 16.34 5.10
C ILE A 189 8.40 17.32 6.18
N ASN A 190 8.76 17.10 7.44
CA ASN A 190 8.33 17.95 8.56
C ASN A 190 9.02 19.32 8.61
N LYS A 191 10.15 19.51 7.93
CA LYS A 191 10.82 20.80 7.82
C LYS A 191 10.13 21.75 6.86
N ASN A 192 9.36 21.20 5.90
CA ASN A 192 8.65 22.02 4.95
C ASN A 192 7.62 22.90 5.67
N PRO A 193 7.72 24.22 5.55
CA PRO A 193 6.87 25.16 6.28
C PRO A 193 5.43 25.12 5.76
N ILE A 194 4.47 25.27 6.66
CA ILE A 194 3.03 25.29 6.34
C ILE A 194 2.69 26.47 5.40
N ASN A 195 3.46 27.59 5.48
CA ASN A 195 3.22 28.83 4.73
C ASN A 195 4.42 29.26 3.87
N GLY A 196 5.26 28.34 3.45
CA GLY A 196 6.48 28.66 2.70
C GLY A 196 6.58 27.93 1.35
N LYS A 197 7.71 28.15 0.69
CA LYS A 197 8.05 27.45 -0.54
C LYS A 197 8.37 25.99 -0.17
N TRP A 198 7.64 25.05 -0.74
CA TRP A 198 7.86 23.63 -0.53
C TRP A 198 9.14 23.18 -1.20
N GLU A 199 10.03 22.53 -0.45
CA GLU A 199 11.30 22.07 -0.97
C GLU A 199 11.22 20.58 -1.30
N LYS A 200 11.74 20.23 -2.47
CA LYS A 200 11.89 18.85 -2.90
C LYS A 200 13.03 18.20 -2.14
N ILE A 201 12.85 16.92 -1.84
CA ILE A 201 13.90 16.12 -1.22
C ILE A 201 14.88 15.71 -2.30
N THR A 202 16.16 16.10 -2.12
CA THR A 202 17.24 15.69 -3.00
C THR A 202 17.60 14.24 -2.74
N ALA A 203 17.55 13.40 -3.78
CA ALA A 203 17.97 12.00 -3.69
C ALA A 203 19.46 11.93 -3.34
N HIS A 204 19.80 11.45 -2.14
CA HIS A 204 21.18 11.31 -1.69
C HIS A 204 21.83 9.98 -2.11
N ASN A 205 21.06 9.05 -2.68
CA ASN A 205 21.56 7.76 -3.12
C ASN A 205 20.91 7.34 -4.44
N ASN A 206 21.73 6.82 -5.34
CA ASN A 206 21.33 6.25 -6.63
C ASN A 206 20.68 4.86 -6.48
N ASN A 207 20.22 4.50 -5.29
CA ASN A 207 19.54 3.23 -5.05
C ASN A 207 18.12 3.29 -5.60
N LYS A 208 17.80 2.34 -6.46
CA LYS A 208 16.43 2.07 -6.90
C LYS A 208 15.78 1.13 -5.88
N ASP A 209 15.40 1.67 -4.73
CA ASP A 209 14.70 0.95 -3.67
C ASP A 209 13.36 1.64 -3.37
N GLU A 210 12.54 1.02 -2.56
CA GLU A 210 11.20 1.52 -2.19
C GLU A 210 11.28 2.89 -1.49
N ILE A 211 12.40 3.21 -0.87
CA ILE A 211 12.63 4.52 -0.24
C ILE A 211 12.82 5.61 -1.31
N ALA A 212 13.52 5.27 -2.40
CA ALA A 212 13.66 6.17 -3.53
C ALA A 212 12.31 6.42 -4.23
N ASP A 213 11.48 5.39 -4.37
CA ASP A 213 10.12 5.52 -4.91
C ASP A 213 9.25 6.43 -4.02
N MET A 214 9.35 6.30 -2.69
CA MET A 214 8.66 7.21 -1.75
C MET A 214 9.13 8.66 -1.89
N GLN A 215 10.43 8.89 -2.08
CA GLN A 215 10.96 10.25 -2.31
C GLN A 215 10.43 10.84 -3.62
N GLN A 216 10.39 10.04 -4.68
CA GLN A 216 9.87 10.47 -5.97
C GLN A 216 8.38 10.80 -5.89
N ALA A 217 7.58 9.93 -5.26
CA ALA A 217 6.15 10.17 -5.05
C ALA A 217 5.90 11.46 -4.25
N TYR A 218 6.69 11.69 -3.20
CA TYR A 218 6.64 12.93 -2.43
C TYR A 218 6.97 14.15 -3.30
N ASN A 219 8.05 14.10 -4.09
CA ASN A 219 8.45 15.21 -4.97
C ASN A 219 7.38 15.51 -6.02
N HIS A 220 6.75 14.49 -6.60
CA HIS A 220 5.61 14.67 -7.50
C HIS A 220 4.40 15.32 -6.82
N MET A 221 4.14 14.97 -5.55
CA MET A 221 3.08 15.61 -4.77
C MET A 221 3.40 17.11 -4.56
N ILE A 222 4.65 17.45 -4.25
CA ILE A 222 5.08 18.82 -4.08
C ILE A 222 4.93 19.61 -5.39
N ASP A 223 5.31 19.05 -6.54
CA ASP A 223 5.11 19.68 -7.84
C ASP A 223 3.64 20.02 -8.09
N ARG A 224 2.73 19.09 -7.80
CA ARG A 224 1.28 19.32 -7.94
C ARG A 224 0.76 20.41 -7.00
N ILE A 225 1.26 20.45 -5.75
CA ILE A 225 0.87 21.49 -4.79
C ILE A 225 1.35 22.87 -5.28
N ASP A 226 2.61 22.99 -5.69
CA ASP A 226 3.19 24.25 -6.17
C ASP A 226 2.48 24.77 -7.43
N GLU A 227 2.19 23.87 -8.37
CA GLU A 227 1.43 24.20 -9.57
C GLU A 227 0.00 24.68 -9.22
N ASN A 228 -0.70 23.98 -8.35
CA ASN A 228 -2.04 24.37 -7.93
C ASN A 228 -2.03 25.71 -7.16
N MET A 229 -1.06 25.90 -6.27
CA MET A 229 -0.92 27.16 -5.52
C MET A 229 -0.61 28.34 -6.45
N THR A 230 0.25 28.12 -7.42
CA THR A 230 0.57 29.15 -8.46
C THR A 230 -0.68 29.52 -9.27
N LYS A 231 -1.49 28.51 -9.69
CA LYS A 231 -2.77 28.75 -10.38
C LYS A 231 -3.75 29.53 -9.49
N GLN A 232 -3.79 29.20 -8.19
CA GLN A 232 -4.67 29.88 -7.25
C GLN A 232 -4.27 31.34 -6.98
N ILE A 233 -2.98 31.60 -6.83
CA ILE A 233 -2.45 32.97 -6.67
C ILE A 233 -2.75 33.81 -7.89
N ARG A 234 -2.51 33.28 -9.10
CA ARG A 234 -2.86 33.95 -10.35
C ARG A 234 -4.36 34.26 -10.42
N PHE A 235 -5.19 33.28 -10.10
CA PHE A 235 -6.66 33.46 -10.08
C PHE A 235 -7.08 34.63 -9.18
N VAL A 236 -6.57 34.70 -7.94
CA VAL A 236 -6.90 35.78 -6.99
C VAL A 236 -6.39 37.14 -7.51
N SER A 237 -5.18 37.19 -8.08
CA SER A 237 -4.61 38.40 -8.66
C SER A 237 -5.43 38.91 -9.82
N ASP A 238 -5.72 38.03 -10.79
CA ASP A 238 -6.48 38.39 -11.99
C ASP A 238 -7.91 38.80 -11.64
N ALA A 239 -8.54 38.12 -10.70
CA ALA A 239 -9.83 38.46 -10.14
C ALA A 239 -9.86 39.87 -9.56
N SER A 240 -8.84 40.20 -8.76
CA SER A 240 -8.71 41.52 -8.16
C SER A 240 -8.56 42.63 -9.22
N HIS A 241 -7.80 42.36 -10.28
CA HIS A 241 -7.64 43.30 -11.40
C HIS A 241 -8.95 43.50 -12.19
N GLU A 242 -9.67 42.40 -12.51
CA GLU A 242 -10.91 42.47 -13.28
C GLU A 242 -12.09 43.06 -12.48
N LEU A 243 -12.06 43.00 -11.13
CA LEU A 243 -13.03 43.69 -10.26
C LEU A 243 -12.71 45.18 -10.05
N LYS A 244 -11.42 45.57 -10.00
CA LYS A 244 -11.01 46.96 -9.78
C LYS A 244 -11.44 47.90 -10.91
N THR A 245 -11.39 47.42 -12.15
CA THR A 245 -11.74 48.25 -13.32
C THR A 245 -13.21 48.71 -13.31
N PRO A 246 -14.21 47.82 -13.23
CA PRO A 246 -15.61 48.25 -13.21
C PRO A 246 -15.92 49.08 -11.96
N LEU A 247 -15.32 48.76 -10.81
CA LEU A 247 -15.49 49.55 -9.58
C LEU A 247 -15.00 51.00 -9.78
N SER A 248 -13.86 51.20 -10.49
CA SER A 248 -13.37 52.54 -10.81
C SER A 248 -14.30 53.29 -11.73
N VAL A 249 -14.92 52.61 -12.71
CA VAL A 249 -15.89 53.21 -13.61
C VAL A 249 -17.16 53.65 -12.81
N ILE A 250 -17.70 52.75 -11.98
CA ILE A 250 -18.86 53.07 -11.10
C ILE A 250 -18.56 54.30 -10.24
N THR A 251 -17.39 54.29 -9.58
CA THR A 251 -16.97 55.42 -8.72
C THR A 251 -16.88 56.73 -9.51
N SER A 252 -16.28 56.70 -10.72
CA SER A 252 -16.15 57.90 -11.56
C SER A 252 -17.50 58.46 -12.00
N TYR A 253 -18.44 57.63 -12.42
CA TYR A 253 -19.78 58.08 -12.77
C TYR A 253 -20.60 58.50 -11.57
N ALA A 254 -20.43 57.90 -10.43
CA ALA A 254 -21.05 58.37 -9.17
C ALA A 254 -20.54 59.72 -8.74
N GLU A 255 -19.22 60.00 -8.87
CA GLU A 255 -18.65 61.32 -8.62
C GLU A 255 -19.13 62.38 -9.64
N LEU A 256 -19.29 61.97 -10.93
CA LEU A 256 -19.84 62.85 -11.96
C LEU A 256 -21.31 63.20 -11.64
N LEU A 257 -22.10 62.24 -11.24
CA LEU A 257 -23.49 62.48 -10.74
C LEU A 257 -23.52 63.45 -9.57
N GLN A 258 -22.65 63.29 -8.57
CA GLN A 258 -22.57 64.13 -7.43
C GLN A 258 -22.24 65.57 -7.79
N ARG A 259 -21.32 65.78 -8.76
CA ARG A 259 -20.85 67.13 -9.14
C ARG A 259 -21.79 67.84 -10.10
N ARG A 260 -22.42 67.13 -11.07
CA ARG A 260 -23.13 67.76 -12.21
C ARG A 260 -24.54 67.18 -12.45
N GLY A 261 -24.93 66.08 -11.83
CA GLY A 261 -26.19 65.38 -12.14
C GLY A 261 -27.43 66.28 -11.93
N LYS A 262 -27.44 67.21 -10.98
CA LYS A 262 -28.53 68.16 -10.74
C LYS A 262 -28.65 69.24 -11.80
N GLN A 263 -27.63 69.54 -12.57
CA GLN A 263 -27.56 70.64 -13.53
C GLN A 263 -27.75 70.18 -14.96
N ARG A 264 -27.60 68.89 -15.25
CA ARG A 264 -27.69 68.32 -16.62
C ARG A 264 -28.35 66.94 -16.57
N PRO A 265 -29.65 66.87 -16.95
CA PRO A 265 -30.40 65.60 -16.97
C PRO A 265 -29.77 64.54 -17.86
N GLU A 266 -29.17 64.90 -18.97
CA GLU A 266 -28.51 63.96 -19.91
C GLU A 266 -27.33 63.25 -19.23
N ILE A 267 -26.53 63.93 -18.39
CA ILE A 267 -25.42 63.33 -17.64
C ILE A 267 -25.96 62.39 -16.56
N PHE A 268 -27.15 62.71 -16.04
CA PHE A 268 -27.76 61.86 -15.00
C PHE A 268 -28.17 60.49 -15.57
N ASP A 269 -28.87 60.48 -16.69
CA ASP A 269 -29.36 59.24 -17.34
C ASP A 269 -28.17 58.40 -17.84
N GLU A 270 -27.21 59.02 -18.51
CA GLU A 270 -25.98 58.33 -18.97
C GLU A 270 -25.19 57.70 -17.81
N SER A 271 -25.01 58.44 -16.71
CA SER A 271 -24.24 57.96 -15.57
C SER A 271 -24.96 56.80 -14.86
N VAL A 272 -26.29 56.88 -14.70
CA VAL A 272 -27.10 55.81 -14.07
C VAL A 272 -27.04 54.56 -14.92
N GLU A 273 -27.20 54.68 -16.24
CA GLU A 273 -27.12 53.57 -17.18
C GLU A 273 -25.74 52.88 -17.14
N ALA A 274 -24.64 53.68 -17.11
CA ALA A 274 -23.30 53.20 -17.02
C ALA A 274 -23.03 52.44 -15.69
N ILE A 275 -23.56 52.96 -14.56
CA ILE A 275 -23.43 52.33 -13.23
C ILE A 275 -24.21 51.01 -13.20
N LEU A 276 -25.44 51.01 -13.73
CA LEU A 276 -26.25 49.77 -13.76
C LEU A 276 -25.63 48.71 -14.65
N SER A 277 -25.10 49.09 -15.82
CA SER A 277 -24.40 48.19 -16.74
C SER A 277 -23.18 47.55 -16.07
N GLU A 278 -22.30 48.37 -15.42
CA GLU A 278 -21.09 47.84 -14.79
C GLU A 278 -21.42 47.03 -13.52
N ALA A 279 -22.47 47.37 -12.75
CA ALA A 279 -22.94 46.57 -11.63
C ALA A 279 -23.45 45.19 -12.11
N GLY A 280 -24.22 45.14 -13.20
CA GLY A 280 -24.65 43.91 -13.84
C GLY A 280 -23.48 43.03 -14.30
N ARG A 281 -22.47 43.64 -14.91
CA ARG A 281 -21.26 42.98 -15.32
C ARG A 281 -20.47 42.41 -14.15
N MET A 282 -20.31 43.16 -13.05
CA MET A 282 -19.67 42.67 -11.81
C MET A 282 -20.41 41.50 -11.21
N LYS A 283 -21.76 41.53 -11.18
CA LYS A 283 -22.58 40.42 -10.71
C LYS A 283 -22.27 39.15 -11.51
N HIS A 284 -22.31 39.23 -12.83
CA HIS A 284 -22.04 38.08 -13.71
C HIS A 284 -20.60 37.55 -13.52
N LEU A 285 -19.60 38.45 -13.41
CA LEU A 285 -18.22 38.09 -13.15
C LEU A 285 -18.07 37.32 -11.83
N THR A 286 -18.70 37.81 -10.74
CA THR A 286 -18.62 37.15 -9.43
C THR A 286 -19.32 35.79 -9.42
N GLU A 287 -20.44 35.62 -10.13
CA GLU A 287 -21.11 34.34 -10.32
C GLU A 287 -20.20 33.32 -11.05
N GLN A 288 -19.54 33.73 -12.14
CA GLN A 288 -18.60 32.91 -12.88
C GLN A 288 -17.38 32.50 -12.02
N MET A 289 -16.85 33.46 -11.24
CA MET A 289 -15.75 33.20 -10.31
C MET A 289 -16.14 32.20 -9.22
N LEU A 290 -17.34 32.34 -8.64
CA LEU A 290 -17.84 31.46 -7.62
C LEU A 290 -18.00 30.03 -8.15
N MET A 291 -18.52 29.89 -9.36
CA MET A 291 -18.63 28.59 -10.04
C MET A 291 -17.27 27.88 -10.20
N LEU A 292 -16.23 28.64 -10.60
CA LEU A 292 -14.88 28.10 -10.75
C LEU A 292 -14.17 27.85 -9.42
N ALA A 293 -14.43 28.67 -8.39
CA ALA A 293 -13.82 28.55 -7.06
C ALA A 293 -14.35 27.36 -6.28
N LYS A 294 -15.66 27.08 -6.37
CA LYS A 294 -16.31 25.95 -5.69
C LYS A 294 -16.22 24.64 -6.46
N ASN A 295 -15.55 24.60 -7.63
CA ASN A 295 -15.61 23.47 -8.54
C ASN A 295 -17.05 23.01 -8.87
N GLU A 296 -18.04 23.92 -8.78
CA GLU A 296 -19.44 23.60 -9.05
C GLU A 296 -19.67 23.07 -10.48
N ALA A 297 -18.77 23.39 -11.39
CA ALA A 297 -18.77 22.81 -12.72
C ALA A 297 -18.50 21.29 -12.70
N ILE A 298 -17.71 20.79 -11.71
CA ILE A 298 -17.26 19.41 -11.57
C ILE A 298 -18.04 18.67 -10.49
N GLU A 299 -18.40 19.37 -9.39
CA GLU A 299 -19.12 18.78 -8.28
C GLU A 299 -20.64 18.78 -8.56
N ASN A 300 -21.33 17.72 -8.14
CA ASN A 300 -22.78 17.57 -8.23
C ASN A 300 -23.35 17.58 -9.67
N VAL A 301 -22.67 16.94 -10.64
CA VAL A 301 -23.22 16.71 -11.97
C VAL A 301 -24.36 15.69 -11.87
N ARG A 302 -25.56 16.07 -12.32
CA ARG A 302 -26.72 15.18 -12.37
C ARG A 302 -26.88 14.63 -13.78
N PHE A 303 -26.47 13.40 -13.96
CA PHE A 303 -26.58 12.73 -15.23
C PHE A 303 -28.02 12.27 -15.48
N GLU A 304 -28.65 12.85 -16.49
CA GLU A 304 -29.99 12.51 -16.97
C GLU A 304 -29.94 12.27 -18.48
N PRO A 305 -30.89 11.51 -19.05
CA PRO A 305 -30.99 11.36 -20.49
C PRO A 305 -31.43 12.69 -21.14
N VAL A 306 -30.53 13.31 -21.90
CA VAL A 306 -30.75 14.64 -22.53
C VAL A 306 -30.76 14.52 -24.05
N ASP A 307 -31.74 15.11 -24.71
CA ASP A 307 -31.75 15.30 -26.15
C ASP A 307 -30.88 16.52 -26.53
N ILE A 308 -29.65 16.23 -26.95
CA ILE A 308 -28.69 17.27 -27.30
C ILE A 308 -29.11 18.09 -28.52
N SER A 309 -29.75 17.45 -29.48
CA SER A 309 -30.23 18.16 -30.68
C SER A 309 -31.30 19.20 -30.32
N GLN A 310 -32.22 18.87 -29.40
CA GLN A 310 -33.21 19.82 -28.91
C GLN A 310 -32.53 20.97 -28.11
N MET A 311 -31.60 20.64 -27.22
CA MET A 311 -30.89 21.62 -26.41
C MET A 311 -30.13 22.63 -27.29
N VAL A 312 -29.38 22.17 -28.30
CA VAL A 312 -28.69 23.06 -29.23
C VAL A 312 -29.66 23.94 -29.98
N ARG A 313 -30.80 23.41 -30.48
CA ARG A 313 -31.85 24.22 -31.15
C ARG A 313 -32.34 25.34 -30.23
N ASP A 314 -32.56 25.07 -28.96
CA ASP A 314 -33.05 26.08 -28.00
C ASP A 314 -32.05 27.18 -27.75
N VAL A 315 -30.74 26.83 -27.61
CA VAL A 315 -29.65 27.79 -27.51
C VAL A 315 -29.55 28.65 -28.77
N VAL A 316 -29.55 28.03 -29.95
CA VAL A 316 -29.52 28.72 -31.24
C VAL A 316 -30.67 29.73 -31.36
N ARG A 317 -31.92 29.31 -31.06
CA ARG A 317 -33.08 30.18 -31.09
C ARG A 317 -32.94 31.37 -30.15
N SER A 318 -32.49 31.15 -28.95
CA SER A 318 -32.29 32.20 -27.94
C SER A 318 -31.29 33.24 -28.40
N LEU A 319 -30.10 32.79 -28.90
CA LEU A 319 -29.02 33.69 -29.31
C LEU A 319 -29.30 34.40 -30.65
N THR A 320 -30.01 33.74 -31.59
CA THR A 320 -30.52 34.37 -32.82
C THR A 320 -31.40 35.58 -32.51
N LEU A 321 -32.30 35.45 -31.51
CA LEU A 321 -33.15 36.57 -31.09
C LEU A 321 -32.35 37.66 -30.36
N ALA A 322 -31.43 37.29 -29.48
CA ALA A 322 -30.62 38.23 -28.68
C ALA A 322 -29.66 39.07 -29.55
N TYR A 323 -28.96 38.42 -30.44
CA TYR A 323 -27.99 39.09 -31.32
C TYR A 323 -28.56 39.61 -32.65
N LYS A 324 -29.82 39.24 -32.95
CA LYS A 324 -30.47 39.57 -34.24
C LYS A 324 -29.66 39.13 -35.44
N ARG A 325 -29.06 37.93 -35.33
CA ARG A 325 -28.16 37.37 -36.33
C ARG A 325 -28.58 35.97 -36.71
N GLU A 326 -28.33 35.56 -37.94
CA GLU A 326 -28.59 34.23 -38.43
C GLU A 326 -27.50 33.25 -37.93
N ILE A 327 -27.90 32.17 -37.29
CA ILE A 327 -27.08 31.09 -36.83
C ILE A 327 -27.54 29.81 -37.49
N HIS A 328 -26.69 29.21 -38.31
CA HIS A 328 -27.00 28.00 -39.05
C HIS A 328 -26.78 26.78 -38.21
N TYR A 329 -27.71 25.87 -38.20
CA TYR A 329 -27.66 24.62 -37.42
C TYR A 329 -27.77 23.43 -38.35
N TYR A 330 -26.83 22.51 -38.29
CA TYR A 330 -26.75 21.31 -39.11
C TYR A 330 -26.71 20.09 -38.19
N ASP A 331 -27.80 19.34 -38.19
CA ASP A 331 -27.91 18.07 -37.46
C ASP A 331 -27.65 16.93 -38.43
N MET A 332 -26.52 16.27 -38.28
CA MET A 332 -26.13 15.13 -39.13
C MET A 332 -26.48 13.79 -38.48
N ILE A 333 -27.27 13.81 -37.41
CA ILE A 333 -27.69 12.60 -36.70
C ILE A 333 -29.08 12.20 -37.22
N GLU A 334 -29.18 11.01 -37.82
CA GLU A 334 -30.43 10.50 -38.42
C GLU A 334 -31.53 10.14 -37.38
N GLN A 335 -31.14 9.92 -36.11
CA GLN A 335 -32.07 9.60 -35.03
C GLN A 335 -31.77 10.48 -33.80
N SER A 336 -32.84 10.88 -33.06
CA SER A 336 -32.70 11.62 -31.81
C SER A 336 -31.69 10.94 -30.88
N LEU A 337 -30.55 11.60 -30.65
CA LEU A 337 -29.45 11.07 -29.79
C LEU A 337 -29.62 11.58 -28.37
N THR A 338 -29.93 10.67 -27.48
CA THR A 338 -29.96 10.92 -26.04
C THR A 338 -28.65 10.57 -25.43
N VAL A 339 -28.04 11.52 -24.73
CA VAL A 339 -26.76 11.34 -24.02
C VAL A 339 -26.97 11.53 -22.53
N SER A 340 -26.26 10.78 -21.72
CA SER A 340 -26.28 10.97 -20.26
C SER A 340 -25.47 12.23 -19.89
N ALA A 341 -26.18 13.30 -19.53
CA ALA A 341 -25.56 14.61 -19.24
C ALA A 341 -26.37 15.40 -18.19
N ASP A 342 -25.73 16.40 -17.59
CA ASP A 342 -26.43 17.42 -16.82
C ASP A 342 -26.96 18.51 -17.79
N GLU A 343 -28.27 18.58 -17.97
CA GLU A 343 -28.90 19.44 -18.93
C GLU A 343 -28.52 20.92 -18.74
N GLN A 344 -28.54 21.40 -17.50
CA GLN A 344 -28.30 22.81 -17.23
C GLN A 344 -26.82 23.18 -17.51
N LYS A 345 -25.90 22.34 -17.07
CA LYS A 345 -24.47 22.55 -17.27
C LYS A 345 -24.08 22.44 -18.75
N MET A 346 -24.60 21.43 -19.44
CA MET A 346 -24.32 21.26 -20.87
C MET A 346 -24.91 22.39 -21.71
N ASN A 347 -26.15 22.83 -21.39
CA ASN A 347 -26.74 24.01 -22.00
C ASN A 347 -25.85 25.24 -21.83
N GLN A 348 -25.32 25.45 -20.64
CA GLN A 348 -24.38 26.54 -20.34
C GLN A 348 -23.09 26.43 -21.17
N ALA A 349 -22.49 25.23 -21.31
CA ALA A 349 -21.29 25.03 -22.12
C ALA A 349 -21.53 25.40 -23.60
N ILE A 350 -22.63 24.92 -24.16
CA ILE A 350 -23.02 25.23 -25.55
C ILE A 350 -23.32 26.73 -25.71
N TYR A 351 -24.06 27.32 -24.76
CA TYR A 351 -24.33 28.76 -24.75
C TYR A 351 -23.04 29.58 -24.79
N ILE A 352 -22.05 29.25 -23.96
CA ILE A 352 -20.75 29.95 -23.93
C ILE A 352 -20.04 29.90 -25.28
N LEU A 353 -20.02 28.76 -25.96
CA LEU A 353 -19.37 28.64 -27.27
C LEU A 353 -20.08 29.46 -28.34
N VAL A 354 -21.40 29.41 -28.40
CA VAL A 354 -22.19 30.15 -29.39
C VAL A 354 -22.15 31.65 -29.10
N ASP A 355 -22.23 32.05 -27.83
CA ASP A 355 -22.09 33.46 -27.42
C ASP A 355 -20.72 34.03 -27.79
N ASN A 356 -19.65 33.23 -27.61
CA ASN A 356 -18.30 33.61 -28.07
C ASN A 356 -18.24 33.80 -29.60
N ALA A 357 -18.79 32.86 -30.35
CA ALA A 357 -18.88 32.99 -31.82
C ALA A 357 -19.60 34.27 -32.23
N CYS A 358 -20.72 34.61 -31.55
CA CYS A 358 -21.46 35.86 -31.79
C CYS A 358 -20.67 37.10 -31.44
N LYS A 359 -19.81 37.07 -30.42
CA LYS A 359 -19.03 38.21 -29.95
C LYS A 359 -17.77 38.50 -30.78
N TYR A 360 -17.14 37.45 -31.32
CA TYR A 360 -15.86 37.55 -31.99
C TYR A 360 -15.91 37.40 -33.53
N SER A 361 -17.10 37.14 -34.08
CA SER A 361 -17.33 37.11 -35.51
C SER A 361 -18.49 38.02 -35.89
N ASP A 362 -18.36 38.78 -36.97
CA ASP A 362 -19.44 39.56 -37.61
C ASP A 362 -20.06 38.81 -38.80
N ARG A 363 -19.52 37.62 -39.14
CA ARG A 363 -19.99 36.77 -40.25
C ARG A 363 -20.95 35.70 -39.75
N GLU A 364 -21.34 34.76 -40.60
CA GLU A 364 -22.18 33.62 -40.29
C GLU A 364 -21.57 32.72 -39.18
N ILE A 365 -22.39 32.02 -38.45
CA ILE A 365 -22.03 31.05 -37.43
C ILE A 365 -22.64 29.73 -37.79
N ASN A 366 -21.87 28.68 -37.86
CA ASN A 366 -22.34 27.32 -38.16
C ASN A 366 -22.17 26.40 -36.96
N ILE A 367 -23.20 25.64 -36.67
CA ILE A 367 -23.18 24.64 -35.58
C ILE A 367 -23.47 23.28 -36.20
N TYR A 368 -22.56 22.34 -35.94
CA TYR A 368 -22.67 20.96 -36.43
C TYR A 368 -22.83 20.02 -35.26
N ILE A 369 -23.74 19.05 -35.37
CA ILE A 369 -23.85 17.91 -34.48
C ILE A 369 -23.59 16.66 -35.29
N GLU A 370 -22.64 15.87 -34.91
CA GLU A 370 -22.31 14.62 -35.59
C GLU A 370 -21.94 13.52 -34.60
N GLU A 371 -22.11 12.27 -34.99
CA GLU A 371 -21.62 11.10 -34.24
C GLU A 371 -20.42 10.52 -34.99
N LYS A 372 -19.31 10.42 -34.29
CA LYS A 372 -18.04 9.83 -34.81
C LYS A 372 -17.35 9.04 -33.74
N ASP A 373 -16.89 7.83 -34.09
CA ASP A 373 -16.09 6.97 -33.22
C ASP A 373 -16.71 6.71 -31.82
N LYS A 374 -18.04 6.56 -31.75
CA LYS A 374 -18.83 6.43 -30.52
C LYS A 374 -18.76 7.66 -29.61
N GLN A 375 -18.43 8.80 -30.14
CA GLN A 375 -18.48 10.08 -29.47
C GLN A 375 -19.49 10.99 -30.16
N LEU A 376 -20.16 11.80 -29.37
CA LEU A 376 -20.97 12.91 -29.85
C LEU A 376 -20.07 14.13 -29.99
N LEU A 377 -20.05 14.75 -31.16
CA LEU A 377 -19.31 15.94 -31.47
C LEU A 377 -20.29 17.10 -31.66
N ILE A 378 -20.07 18.20 -30.93
CA ILE A 378 -20.81 19.45 -31.10
C ILE A 378 -19.76 20.51 -31.48
N SER A 379 -19.76 20.95 -32.73
CA SER A 379 -18.82 21.91 -33.28
C SER A 379 -19.48 23.25 -33.52
N VAL A 380 -18.89 24.32 -33.01
CA VAL A 380 -19.30 25.71 -33.25
C VAL A 380 -18.22 26.41 -34.07
N GLN A 381 -18.55 26.73 -35.29
CA GLN A 381 -17.65 27.40 -36.24
C GLN A 381 -18.02 28.87 -36.39
N ASP A 382 -17.06 29.73 -36.23
CA ASP A 382 -17.12 31.16 -36.55
C ASP A 382 -16.12 31.52 -37.67
N PHE A 383 -16.38 32.63 -38.34
CA PHE A 383 -15.51 33.19 -39.38
C PHE A 383 -14.99 34.56 -38.96
N GLY A 384 -14.56 34.66 -37.70
CA GLY A 384 -13.96 35.86 -37.11
C GLY A 384 -12.47 36.01 -37.36
N ASP A 385 -11.80 36.72 -36.47
CA ASP A 385 -10.36 37.03 -36.59
C ASP A 385 -9.45 35.81 -36.45
N GLY A 386 -9.96 34.69 -35.91
CA GLY A 386 -9.18 33.50 -35.64
C GLY A 386 -8.10 33.70 -34.57
N LEU A 387 -7.29 32.65 -34.32
CA LEU A 387 -6.28 32.61 -33.27
C LEU A 387 -4.94 32.10 -33.80
N SER A 388 -3.84 32.66 -33.28
CA SER A 388 -2.52 32.12 -33.50
C SER A 388 -2.30 30.79 -32.79
N LYS A 389 -1.28 30.02 -33.16
CA LYS A 389 -0.98 28.73 -32.48
C LYS A 389 -0.64 28.91 -31.02
N GLU A 390 0.07 29.96 -30.68
CA GLU A 390 0.45 30.31 -29.32
C GLU A 390 -0.78 30.63 -28.48
N GLU A 391 -1.74 31.38 -29.03
CA GLU A 391 -2.98 31.75 -28.34
C GLU A 391 -3.87 30.53 -28.10
N GLN A 392 -3.93 29.57 -29.02
CA GLN A 392 -4.71 28.35 -28.89
C GLN A 392 -4.30 27.49 -27.67
N GLU A 393 -3.07 27.59 -27.21
CA GLU A 393 -2.61 26.87 -26.01
C GLU A 393 -3.21 27.45 -24.71
N PHE A 394 -3.52 28.75 -24.70
CA PHE A 394 -3.91 29.47 -23.47
C PHE A 394 -5.37 29.91 -23.44
N ILE A 395 -6.16 29.74 -24.53
CA ILE A 395 -7.53 30.26 -24.57
C ILE A 395 -8.48 29.64 -23.56
N PHE A 396 -8.15 28.47 -23.03
CA PHE A 396 -8.90 27.82 -21.97
C PHE A 396 -8.41 28.19 -20.56
N ASP A 397 -7.36 29.03 -20.47
CA ASP A 397 -6.89 29.53 -19.19
C ASP A 397 -7.84 30.63 -18.67
N ARG A 398 -7.96 30.68 -17.33
CA ARG A 398 -8.80 31.67 -16.65
C ARG A 398 -8.31 33.08 -16.95
N PHE A 399 -9.22 34.01 -17.28
CA PHE A 399 -8.96 35.41 -17.60
C PHE A 399 -8.07 35.66 -18.83
N PHE A 400 -7.77 34.61 -19.62
CA PHE A 400 -7.04 34.77 -20.84
C PHE A 400 -7.86 35.51 -21.92
N ARG A 401 -7.27 36.45 -22.63
CA ARG A 401 -7.90 37.25 -23.65
C ARG A 401 -6.84 37.70 -24.67
N VAL A 402 -7.08 37.50 -25.96
CA VAL A 402 -6.19 37.88 -27.06
C VAL A 402 -6.04 39.38 -27.14
N ASP A 403 -7.13 40.14 -27.13
CA ASP A 403 -7.12 41.62 -27.11
C ASP A 403 -7.99 42.15 -25.94
N LYS A 404 -7.29 42.71 -24.94
CA LYS A 404 -7.95 43.26 -23.72
C LYS A 404 -8.84 44.45 -24.01
N ALA A 405 -8.57 45.25 -25.07
CA ALA A 405 -9.32 46.45 -25.38
C ALA A 405 -10.62 46.13 -26.15
N ARG A 406 -10.54 45.32 -27.18
CA ARG A 406 -11.69 44.90 -28.01
C ARG A 406 -12.67 44.01 -27.23
N SER A 407 -12.14 43.08 -26.46
CA SER A 407 -12.96 42.16 -25.67
C SER A 407 -13.63 42.84 -24.46
N ARG A 408 -13.14 43.99 -23.96
CA ARG A 408 -13.87 44.79 -22.95
C ARG A 408 -15.12 45.43 -23.55
N LYS A 409 -15.07 45.92 -24.76
CA LYS A 409 -16.26 46.46 -25.48
C LYS A 409 -17.29 45.35 -25.74
N ALA A 410 -16.84 44.14 -26.02
CA ALA A 410 -17.70 42.97 -26.23
C ALA A 410 -18.20 42.29 -24.94
N GLY A 411 -17.81 42.80 -23.74
CA GLY A 411 -18.29 42.30 -22.42
C GLY A 411 -17.67 40.96 -22.00
N GLY A 412 -16.61 40.48 -22.61
CA GLY A 412 -15.96 39.22 -22.29
C GLY A 412 -15.20 39.27 -20.95
N THR A 413 -15.34 38.27 -20.09
CA THR A 413 -14.66 38.11 -18.81
C THR A 413 -13.36 37.29 -18.88
N GLY A 414 -13.17 36.51 -19.95
CA GLY A 414 -12.09 35.53 -20.07
C GLY A 414 -12.29 34.28 -19.19
N LEU A 415 -13.47 34.11 -18.61
CA LEU A 415 -13.81 32.92 -17.79
C LEU A 415 -14.69 31.91 -18.54
N GLY A 416 -15.37 32.33 -19.60
CA GLY A 416 -16.35 31.48 -20.28
C GLY A 416 -15.75 30.18 -20.80
N LEU A 417 -14.66 30.24 -21.58
CA LEU A 417 -14.03 29.03 -22.14
C LEU A 417 -13.44 28.13 -21.04
N ALA A 418 -12.94 28.69 -19.94
CA ALA A 418 -12.48 27.92 -18.79
C ALA A 418 -13.63 27.17 -18.11
N ILE A 419 -14.82 27.82 -17.99
CA ILE A 419 -16.05 27.20 -17.48
C ILE A 419 -16.54 26.10 -18.43
N CYS A 420 -16.58 26.37 -19.73
CA CYS A 420 -16.98 25.40 -20.74
C CYS A 420 -16.09 24.14 -20.66
N LYS A 421 -14.77 24.31 -20.60
CA LYS A 421 -13.81 23.21 -20.44
C LYS A 421 -14.08 22.41 -19.17
N ALA A 422 -14.28 23.07 -18.03
CA ALA A 422 -14.55 22.40 -16.76
C ALA A 422 -15.86 21.59 -16.80
N ILE A 423 -16.91 22.13 -17.44
CA ILE A 423 -18.19 21.40 -17.62
C ILE A 423 -17.98 20.17 -18.49
N VAL A 424 -17.32 20.30 -19.63
CA VAL A 424 -17.09 19.18 -20.57
C VAL A 424 -16.24 18.09 -19.93
N GLU A 425 -15.18 18.46 -19.22
CA GLU A 425 -14.32 17.51 -18.47
C GLU A 425 -15.11 16.80 -17.35
N ALA A 426 -16.02 17.48 -16.67
CA ALA A 426 -16.91 16.87 -15.67
C ALA A 426 -17.87 15.83 -16.25
N HIS A 427 -18.17 15.91 -17.54
CA HIS A 427 -18.95 14.92 -18.30
C HIS A 427 -18.08 13.83 -18.93
N GLY A 428 -16.77 13.74 -18.58
CA GLY A 428 -15.84 12.78 -19.18
C GLY A 428 -15.48 13.08 -20.63
N GLY A 429 -15.84 14.27 -21.10
CA GLY A 429 -15.57 14.74 -22.46
C GLY A 429 -14.26 15.51 -22.59
N LYS A 430 -14.02 16.02 -23.79
CA LYS A 430 -12.88 16.88 -24.14
C LYS A 430 -13.35 18.02 -25.03
N ILE A 431 -12.76 19.21 -24.89
CA ILE A 431 -12.95 20.31 -25.83
C ILE A 431 -11.68 20.50 -26.65
N SER A 432 -11.83 20.74 -27.96
CA SER A 432 -10.74 21.05 -28.88
C SER A 432 -11.02 22.32 -29.67
N ILE A 433 -9.99 22.88 -30.24
CA ILE A 433 -10.07 24.04 -31.13
C ILE A 433 -9.24 23.82 -32.39
N GLU A 434 -9.78 24.27 -33.52
CA GLU A 434 -9.09 24.44 -34.77
C GLU A 434 -9.29 25.89 -35.22
N SER A 435 -8.20 26.68 -35.40
CA SER A 435 -8.30 28.08 -35.76
C SER A 435 -7.14 28.49 -36.62
N ARG A 436 -7.41 29.46 -37.51
CA ARG A 436 -6.41 30.16 -38.31
C ARG A 436 -6.69 31.66 -38.33
N LEU A 437 -5.64 32.45 -38.23
CA LEU A 437 -5.74 33.90 -38.27
C LEU A 437 -6.48 34.36 -39.51
N ASN A 438 -7.49 35.25 -39.37
CA ASN A 438 -8.40 35.81 -40.36
C ASN A 438 -9.29 34.80 -41.12
N GLU A 439 -9.29 33.52 -40.72
CA GLU A 439 -10.17 32.50 -41.28
C GLU A 439 -11.30 32.13 -40.31
N GLY A 440 -11.10 32.34 -39.00
CA GLY A 440 -12.07 32.01 -37.94
C GLY A 440 -11.61 30.87 -37.08
N SER A 441 -12.54 30.36 -36.23
CA SER A 441 -12.29 29.29 -35.27
C SER A 441 -13.42 28.27 -35.24
N THR A 442 -13.06 27.03 -34.99
CA THR A 442 -14.02 25.94 -34.74
C THR A 442 -13.72 25.33 -33.38
N PHE A 443 -14.68 25.46 -32.45
CA PHE A 443 -14.63 24.81 -31.14
C PHE A 443 -15.46 23.55 -31.16
N THR A 444 -14.87 22.42 -30.77
CA THR A 444 -15.57 21.14 -30.79
C THR A 444 -15.60 20.52 -29.38
N ILE A 445 -16.80 20.24 -28.88
CA ILE A 445 -17.04 19.44 -27.68
C ILE A 445 -17.11 17.97 -28.09
N HIS A 446 -16.34 17.12 -27.47
CA HIS A 446 -16.34 15.67 -27.60
C HIS A 446 -16.95 15.07 -26.36
N LEU A 447 -18.10 14.38 -26.46
CA LEU A 447 -18.73 13.71 -25.34
C LEU A 447 -18.73 12.19 -25.54
N PRO A 448 -18.41 11.40 -24.52
CA PRO A 448 -18.63 9.96 -24.57
C PRO A 448 -20.14 9.67 -24.68
N LYS A 449 -20.47 8.59 -25.40
CA LYS A 449 -21.87 8.17 -25.57
C LYS A 449 -22.33 7.32 -24.39
#